data_1fbc7251a034a5242bbf9d710401f4f0
#
_entry.id   1fbc7251a034a5242bbf9d710401f4f0
#
_cell.length_a   1.000
_cell.length_b   1.000
_cell.length_c   1.000
_cell.angle_alpha   90.00
_cell.angle_beta   90.00
_cell.angle_gamma   90.00
#
_symmetry.space_group_name_H-M   'P 1'
#
loop_
_entity.id
_entity.type
_entity.pdbx_description
1 polymer ?
#
loop_
_entity_poly.entity_id
_entity_poly.type
_entity_poly.pdbx_seq_one_letter_code
_entity_poly.pdbx_strand_id
1 'polypeptide(L)'
;MDAEHASLLAALRLQVEWGADEALDDAPPDRGAVALVPVAVAAPPRLTRPPPSLVVSDRAAPASANLATGADSLDALRAAIQAFDTPLRETATNLVFADGNPAARLMLIGEAPGADEDRQGKPFVGVSGQLLDRMLASIGLSRET
;
A
#
# COMPACT_ATOMS: atom_id res chain seq x y z
N MET A 1 -42.58 -15.21 9.89
CA MET A 1 -41.13 -15.44 10.10
C MET A 1 -40.97 -15.75 11.57
N ASP A 2 -40.60 -16.98 11.89
CA ASP A 2 -40.57 -17.44 13.29
C ASP A 2 -39.41 -16.76 14.03
N ALA A 3 -39.56 -16.56 15.34
CA ALA A 3 -38.57 -15.89 16.19
C ALA A 3 -37.20 -16.60 16.14
N GLU A 4 -37.18 -17.90 15.93
CA GLU A 4 -35.98 -18.71 15.77
C GLU A 4 -35.22 -18.32 14.48
N HIS A 5 -35.94 -18.13 13.37
CA HIS A 5 -35.31 -17.73 12.11
C HIS A 5 -34.69 -16.32 12.19
N ALA A 6 -35.36 -15.40 12.89
CA ALA A 6 -34.82 -14.05 13.12
C ALA A 6 -33.55 -14.09 13.99
N SER A 7 -33.51 -14.96 14.99
CA SER A 7 -32.35 -15.17 15.86
C SER A 7 -31.14 -15.74 15.09
N LEU A 8 -31.38 -16.72 14.24
CA LEU A 8 -30.30 -17.31 13.40
C LEU A 8 -29.74 -16.31 12.40
N LEU A 9 -30.61 -15.49 11.78
CA LEU A 9 -30.14 -14.43 10.88
C LEU A 9 -29.35 -13.36 11.60
N ALA A 10 -29.70 -13.01 12.83
CA ALA A 10 -28.94 -12.06 13.64
C ALA A 10 -27.55 -12.62 14.01
N ALA A 11 -27.48 -13.91 14.35
CA ALA A 11 -26.21 -14.57 14.65
C ALA A 11 -25.30 -14.64 13.41
N LEU A 12 -25.84 -14.96 12.24
CA LEU A 12 -25.06 -14.96 10.99
C LEU A 12 -24.53 -13.57 10.63
N ARG A 13 -25.35 -12.53 10.79
CA ARG A 13 -24.90 -11.15 10.56
C ARG A 13 -23.76 -10.75 11.49
N LEU A 14 -23.84 -11.13 12.75
CA LEU A 14 -22.77 -10.87 13.70
C LEU A 14 -21.46 -11.57 13.33
N GLN A 15 -21.53 -12.79 12.81
CA GLN A 15 -20.34 -13.51 12.31
C GLN A 15 -19.71 -12.80 11.13
N VAL A 16 -20.52 -12.33 10.16
CA VAL A 16 -20.03 -11.55 9.03
C VAL A 16 -19.38 -10.23 9.47
N GLU A 17 -19.98 -9.53 10.45
CA GLU A 17 -19.40 -8.32 11.04
C GLU A 17 -18.05 -8.58 11.73
N TRP A 18 -17.84 -9.80 12.23
CA TRP A 18 -16.56 -10.22 12.81
C TRP A 18 -15.56 -10.77 11.81
N GLY A 19 -15.90 -10.72 10.50
CA GLY A 19 -15.01 -11.12 9.41
C GLY A 19 -15.12 -12.58 8.98
N ALA A 20 -16.15 -13.32 9.44
CA ALA A 20 -16.46 -14.66 8.93
C ALA A 20 -17.37 -14.51 7.71
N ASP A 21 -16.80 -14.17 6.57
CA ASP A 21 -17.48 -13.91 5.30
C ASP A 21 -17.47 -15.11 4.34
N GLU A 22 -16.76 -16.19 4.72
CA GLU A 22 -16.71 -17.44 3.96
C GLU A 22 -17.40 -18.57 4.73
N ALA A 23 -18.22 -19.38 4.04
CA ALA A 23 -18.75 -20.62 4.57
C ALA A 23 -17.67 -21.72 4.45
N LEU A 24 -17.30 -22.30 5.57
CA LEU A 24 -16.34 -23.41 5.61
C LEU A 24 -17.12 -24.74 5.62
N ASP A 25 -16.66 -25.69 4.82
CA ASP A 25 -17.15 -27.07 4.88
C ASP A 25 -16.64 -27.79 6.14
N ASP A 26 -17.38 -28.79 6.61
CA ASP A 26 -17.01 -29.62 7.78
C ASP A 26 -15.70 -30.40 7.61
N ALA A 27 -15.25 -30.56 6.36
CA ALA A 27 -13.96 -31.15 6.02
C ALA A 27 -13.19 -30.24 5.04
N PRO A 28 -11.87 -30.10 5.20
CA PRO A 28 -11.08 -29.32 4.27
C PRO A 28 -11.14 -29.95 2.87
N PRO A 29 -11.35 -29.14 1.79
CA PRO A 29 -11.33 -29.66 0.44
C PRO A 29 -9.96 -30.24 0.11
N ASP A 30 -9.91 -31.49 -0.37
CA ASP A 30 -8.67 -32.06 -0.88
C ASP A 30 -8.32 -31.40 -2.23
N ARG A 31 -7.54 -30.32 -2.16
CA ARG A 31 -7.09 -29.58 -3.35
C ARG A 31 -6.12 -30.38 -4.22
N GLY A 32 -5.59 -31.48 -3.73
CA GLY A 32 -4.76 -32.42 -4.50
C GLY A 32 -5.58 -33.41 -5.35
N ALA A 33 -6.84 -33.66 -4.96
CA ALA A 33 -7.73 -34.59 -5.65
C ALA A 33 -8.65 -33.89 -6.68
N VAL A 34 -8.61 -32.59 -6.82
CA VAL A 34 -9.39 -31.89 -7.84
C VAL A 34 -8.82 -32.24 -9.21
N ALA A 35 -9.42 -33.23 -9.85
CA ALA A 35 -9.27 -33.42 -11.29
C ALA A 35 -9.61 -32.04 -11.92
N LEU A 36 -8.67 -31.48 -12.66
CA LEU A 36 -8.90 -30.26 -13.45
C LEU A 36 -10.02 -30.58 -14.45
N VAL A 37 -11.26 -30.44 -14.02
CA VAL A 37 -12.37 -30.36 -14.96
C VAL A 37 -12.08 -29.08 -15.74
N PRO A 38 -11.83 -29.16 -17.05
CA PRO A 38 -11.67 -27.95 -17.84
C PRO A 38 -13.02 -27.21 -17.79
N VAL A 39 -13.18 -26.32 -16.84
CA VAL A 39 -14.24 -25.33 -16.90
C VAL A 39 -13.91 -24.56 -18.16
N ALA A 40 -14.72 -24.74 -19.21
CA ALA A 40 -14.71 -23.87 -20.35
C ALA A 40 -15.06 -22.47 -19.81
N VAL A 41 -14.07 -21.76 -19.31
CA VAL A 41 -14.20 -20.36 -18.95
C VAL A 41 -14.51 -19.70 -20.28
N ALA A 42 -15.80 -19.37 -20.48
CA ALA A 42 -16.17 -18.47 -21.54
C ALA A 42 -15.24 -17.28 -21.39
N ALA A 43 -14.38 -17.09 -22.38
CA ALA A 43 -13.41 -16.00 -22.33
C ALA A 43 -14.19 -14.74 -21.98
N PRO A 44 -13.79 -14.01 -20.92
CA PRO A 44 -14.48 -12.77 -20.58
C PRO A 44 -14.49 -11.91 -21.86
N PRO A 45 -15.56 -11.19 -22.14
CA PRO A 45 -15.62 -10.35 -23.31
C PRO A 45 -14.33 -9.53 -23.32
N ARG A 46 -13.50 -9.73 -24.33
CA ARG A 46 -12.28 -8.96 -24.49
C ARG A 46 -12.71 -7.50 -24.56
N LEU A 47 -12.55 -6.80 -23.45
CA LEU A 47 -12.59 -5.36 -23.48
C LEU A 47 -11.49 -4.95 -24.47
N THR A 48 -11.92 -4.54 -25.66
CA THR A 48 -11.05 -4.08 -26.76
C THR A 48 -10.42 -2.72 -26.44
N ARG A 49 -10.58 -2.25 -25.20
CA ARG A 49 -9.81 -1.11 -24.72
C ARG A 49 -8.42 -1.64 -24.40
N PRO A 50 -7.38 -1.30 -25.19
CA PRO A 50 -6.03 -1.56 -24.77
C PRO A 50 -5.87 -0.99 -23.37
N PRO A 51 -5.18 -1.71 -22.45
CA PRO A 51 -4.82 -1.11 -21.18
C PRO A 51 -4.19 0.24 -21.51
N PRO A 52 -4.51 1.30 -20.75
CA PRO A 52 -3.80 2.55 -20.94
C PRO A 52 -2.33 2.17 -20.89
N SER A 53 -1.66 2.27 -22.02
CA SER A 53 -0.21 2.19 -22.05
C SER A 53 0.21 3.28 -21.08
N LEU A 54 0.70 2.88 -19.92
CA LEU A 54 1.52 3.77 -19.13
C LEU A 54 2.67 4.09 -20.08
N VAL A 55 2.51 5.17 -20.83
CA VAL A 55 3.63 5.82 -21.47
C VAL A 55 4.47 6.30 -20.29
N VAL A 56 5.29 5.39 -19.77
CA VAL A 56 6.43 5.78 -18.98
C VAL A 56 7.21 6.64 -19.96
N SER A 57 7.02 7.95 -19.83
CA SER A 57 7.81 8.89 -20.61
C SER A 57 9.25 8.61 -20.25
N ASP A 58 9.96 7.93 -21.13
CA ASP A 58 11.39 7.63 -21.05
C ASP A 58 12.25 8.90 -20.82
N ARG A 59 11.60 10.05 -20.82
CA ARG A 59 12.18 11.37 -20.69
C ARG A 59 12.43 11.81 -19.24
N ALA A 60 11.73 11.20 -18.25
CA ALA A 60 11.91 11.57 -16.84
C ALA A 60 12.98 10.71 -16.12
N ALA A 61 13.17 9.48 -16.55
CA ALA A 61 14.13 8.55 -15.93
C ALA A 61 15.58 9.07 -15.97
N PRO A 62 16.13 9.57 -17.09
CA PRO A 62 17.51 10.08 -17.10
C PRO A 62 17.69 11.35 -16.27
N ALA A 63 16.68 12.21 -16.18
CA ALA A 63 16.78 13.45 -15.42
C ALA A 63 16.76 13.18 -13.91
N SER A 64 15.89 12.31 -13.43
CA SER A 64 15.81 11.93 -12.01
C SER A 64 17.07 11.15 -11.56
N ALA A 65 17.59 10.26 -12.39
CA ALA A 65 18.82 9.52 -12.10
C ALA A 65 20.02 10.47 -11.96
N ASN A 66 20.14 11.45 -12.85
CA ASN A 66 21.22 12.43 -12.79
C ASN A 66 21.14 13.34 -11.54
N LEU A 67 19.94 13.69 -11.10
CA LEU A 67 19.74 14.43 -9.86
C LEU A 67 20.17 13.62 -8.64
N ALA A 68 19.81 12.34 -8.58
CA ALA A 68 20.17 11.46 -7.48
C ALA A 68 21.68 11.19 -7.40
N THR A 69 22.34 10.99 -8.55
CA THR A 69 23.81 10.75 -8.58
C THR A 69 24.65 11.98 -8.26
N GLY A 70 24.10 13.18 -8.40
CA GLY A 70 24.78 14.44 -8.06
C GLY A 70 24.67 14.84 -6.57
N ALA A 71 23.85 14.15 -5.78
CA ALA A 71 23.64 14.47 -4.39
C ALA A 71 24.65 13.70 -3.51
N ASP A 72 25.52 14.42 -2.81
CA ASP A 72 26.55 13.89 -1.90
C ASP A 72 26.10 13.88 -0.42
N SER A 73 24.91 14.38 -0.13
CA SER A 73 24.32 14.44 1.20
C SER A 73 22.80 14.34 1.14
N LEU A 74 22.17 14.02 2.29
CA LEU A 74 20.70 14.01 2.39
C LEU A 74 20.10 15.40 2.16
N ASP A 75 20.76 16.45 2.59
CA ASP A 75 20.30 17.82 2.36
C ASP A 75 20.38 18.21 0.88
N ALA A 76 21.48 17.82 0.21
CA ALA A 76 21.61 18.02 -1.24
C ALA A 76 20.55 17.22 -2.02
N LEU A 77 20.28 15.97 -1.61
CA LEU A 77 19.23 15.16 -2.22
C LEU A 77 17.85 15.76 -1.98
N ARG A 78 17.55 16.22 -0.78
CA ARG A 78 16.28 16.90 -0.46
C ARG A 78 16.08 18.14 -1.32
N ALA A 79 17.11 18.97 -1.46
CA ALA A 79 17.08 20.16 -2.29
C ALA A 79 16.88 19.81 -3.78
N ALA A 80 17.53 18.76 -4.27
CA ALA A 80 17.38 18.29 -5.63
C ALA A 80 15.95 17.79 -5.92
N ILE A 81 15.35 17.01 -5.00
CA ILE A 81 13.97 16.55 -5.11
C ILE A 81 13.01 17.76 -5.05
N GLN A 82 13.28 18.71 -4.18
CA GLN A 82 12.45 19.92 -4.06
C GLN A 82 12.50 20.80 -5.32
N ALA A 83 13.60 20.79 -6.04
CA ALA A 83 13.76 21.52 -7.31
C ALA A 83 13.27 20.73 -8.53
N PHE A 84 13.02 19.42 -8.38
CA PHE A 84 12.63 18.56 -9.49
C PHE A 84 11.23 18.93 -10.00
N ASP A 85 11.14 19.14 -11.31
CA ASP A 85 9.88 19.48 -11.98
C ASP A 85 9.06 18.19 -12.23
N THR A 86 7.94 18.09 -11.53
CA THR A 86 7.02 16.94 -11.62
C THR A 86 5.58 17.39 -11.45
N PRO A 87 4.62 16.79 -12.17
CA PRO A 87 3.20 17.08 -12.01
C PRO A 87 2.67 16.84 -10.58
N LEU A 88 3.34 15.99 -9.80
CA LEU A 88 2.96 15.73 -8.41
C LEU A 88 3.05 16.99 -7.53
N ARG A 89 3.89 17.95 -7.87
CA ARG A 89 4.03 19.21 -7.12
C ARG A 89 2.79 20.10 -7.19
N GLU A 90 2.01 19.99 -8.24
CA GLU A 90 0.81 20.81 -8.41
C GLU A 90 -0.26 20.48 -7.37
N THR A 91 -0.27 19.24 -6.86
CA THR A 91 -1.25 18.74 -5.89
C THR A 91 -0.68 18.53 -4.50
N ALA A 92 0.65 18.53 -4.33
CA ALA A 92 1.31 18.34 -3.05
C ALA A 92 1.32 19.63 -2.22
N THR A 93 1.04 19.52 -0.93
CA THR A 93 1.13 20.61 0.04
C THR A 93 2.56 20.76 0.55
N ASN A 94 3.20 19.64 0.89
CA ASN A 94 4.56 19.60 1.40
C ASN A 94 5.39 18.51 0.70
N LEU A 95 6.71 18.69 0.70
CA LEU A 95 7.64 17.64 0.38
C LEU A 95 7.73 16.67 1.57
N VAL A 96 7.35 15.41 1.35
CA VAL A 96 7.55 14.32 2.30
C VAL A 96 8.83 13.59 1.93
N PHE A 97 9.93 13.88 2.63
CA PHE A 97 11.25 13.35 2.28
C PHE A 97 11.68 12.20 3.19
N ALA A 98 11.94 12.50 4.46
CA ALA A 98 12.40 11.53 5.44
C ALA A 98 12.05 11.95 6.87
N ASP A 99 12.06 10.99 7.78
CA ASP A 99 11.94 11.19 9.23
C ASP A 99 12.72 10.11 9.96
N GLY A 100 13.18 10.37 11.18
CA GLY A 100 13.93 9.44 12.01
C GLY A 100 15.43 9.59 11.92
N ASN A 101 16.16 8.61 12.46
CA ASN A 101 17.61 8.60 12.55
C ASN A 101 18.26 8.22 11.21
N PRO A 102 19.03 9.09 10.56
CA PRO A 102 19.68 8.80 9.29
C PRO A 102 20.78 7.72 9.38
N ALA A 103 21.27 7.42 10.59
CA ALA A 103 22.26 6.38 10.84
C ALA A 103 21.63 5.04 11.28
N ALA A 104 20.31 4.92 11.28
CA ALA A 104 19.64 3.69 11.65
C ALA A 104 20.01 2.53 10.71
N ARG A 105 20.03 1.32 11.25
CA ARG A 105 20.35 0.10 10.49
C ARG A 105 19.18 -0.40 9.64
N LEU A 106 17.97 0.05 9.94
CA LEU A 106 16.73 -0.28 9.23
C LEU A 106 16.21 0.97 8.55
N MET A 107 15.96 0.88 7.25
CA MET A 107 15.29 1.93 6.48
C MET A 107 13.96 1.39 5.95
N LEU A 108 12.88 2.14 6.16
CA LEU A 108 11.55 1.84 5.65
C LEU A 108 11.21 2.82 4.53
N ILE A 109 10.81 2.28 3.39
CA ILE A 109 10.47 3.07 2.21
C ILE A 109 8.99 2.87 1.90
N GLY A 110 8.23 3.97 1.87
CA GLY A 110 6.83 3.98 1.43
C GLY A 110 6.74 4.32 -0.06
N GLU A 111 5.67 3.89 -0.69
CA GLU A 111 5.41 4.16 -2.12
C GLU A 111 5.06 5.63 -2.35
N ALA A 112 4.13 6.17 -1.57
CA ALA A 112 3.64 7.53 -1.71
C ALA A 112 3.12 8.09 -0.37
N PRO A 113 3.16 9.41 -0.15
CA PRO A 113 2.57 10.04 1.02
C PRO A 113 1.04 9.98 0.97
N GLY A 114 0.43 9.74 2.13
CA GLY A 114 -0.98 9.97 2.36
C GLY A 114 -1.29 11.42 2.71
N ALA A 115 -2.56 11.72 2.96
CA ALA A 115 -3.01 13.09 3.26
C ALA A 115 -2.41 13.65 4.56
N ASP A 116 -2.16 12.81 5.55
CA ASP A 116 -1.55 13.24 6.82
C ASP A 116 -0.06 13.51 6.64
N GLU A 117 0.63 12.69 5.86
CA GLU A 117 2.03 12.86 5.51
C GLU A 117 2.24 14.13 4.69
N ASP A 118 1.40 14.35 3.68
CA ASP A 118 1.45 15.57 2.85
C ASP A 118 1.21 16.83 3.69
N ARG A 119 0.28 16.77 4.64
CA ARG A 119 -0.02 17.90 5.53
C ARG A 119 1.13 18.20 6.49
N GLN A 120 1.82 17.18 7.01
CA GLN A 120 2.87 17.32 8.02
C GLN A 120 4.27 17.39 7.43
N GLY A 121 4.46 17.01 6.16
CA GLY A 121 5.77 16.93 5.51
C GLY A 121 6.65 15.80 6.05
N LYS A 122 6.06 14.78 6.69
CA LYS A 122 6.76 13.65 7.31
C LYS A 122 6.18 12.32 6.87
N PRO A 123 7.01 11.30 6.59
CA PRO A 123 6.52 9.97 6.22
C PRO A 123 5.93 9.21 7.41
N PHE A 124 4.96 8.34 7.13
CA PHE A 124 4.38 7.41 8.09
C PHE A 124 3.79 8.06 9.35
N VAL A 125 3.05 9.15 9.21
CA VAL A 125 2.40 9.86 10.34
C VAL A 125 0.89 9.59 10.43
N GLY A 126 0.28 9.06 9.38
CA GLY A 126 -1.11 8.67 9.35
C GLY A 126 -1.40 7.41 10.16
N VAL A 127 -2.63 6.87 10.04
CA VAL A 127 -3.09 5.71 10.80
C VAL A 127 -2.18 4.48 10.62
N SER A 128 -1.77 4.19 9.38
CA SER A 128 -0.84 3.09 9.07
C SER A 128 0.55 3.33 9.66
N GLY A 129 1.03 4.56 9.65
CA GLY A 129 2.30 4.94 10.25
C GLY A 129 2.30 4.77 11.78
N GLN A 130 1.20 5.13 12.44
CA GLN A 130 1.04 4.90 13.89
C GLN A 130 1.00 3.40 14.23
N LEU A 131 0.43 2.56 13.35
CA LEU A 131 0.50 1.11 13.51
C LEU A 131 1.93 0.63 13.35
N LEU A 132 2.66 1.12 12.33
CA LEU A 132 4.07 0.81 12.11
C LEU A 132 4.92 1.15 13.34
N ASP A 133 4.73 2.32 13.95
CA ASP A 133 5.44 2.72 15.16
C ASP A 133 5.20 1.74 16.32
N ARG A 134 3.96 1.25 16.50
CA ARG A 134 3.65 0.21 17.49
C ARG A 134 4.32 -1.13 17.18
N MET A 135 4.37 -1.51 15.90
CA MET A 135 5.05 -2.75 15.46
C MET A 135 6.56 -2.66 15.73
N LEU A 136 7.20 -1.53 15.41
CA LEU A 136 8.61 -1.29 15.70
C LEU A 136 8.88 -1.32 17.21
N ALA A 137 8.04 -0.68 18.00
CA ALA A 137 8.18 -0.69 19.46
C ALA A 137 8.09 -2.11 20.04
N SER A 138 7.28 -3.00 19.47
CA SER A 138 7.16 -4.40 19.92
C SER A 138 8.46 -5.22 19.78
N ILE A 139 9.35 -4.79 18.89
CA ILE A 139 10.67 -5.41 18.66
C ILE A 139 11.82 -4.53 19.19
N GLY A 140 11.51 -3.53 20.00
CA GLY A 140 12.50 -2.65 20.62
C GLY A 140 13.11 -1.60 19.70
N LEU A 141 12.46 -1.30 18.57
CA LEU A 141 12.87 -0.26 17.63
C LEU A 141 11.95 0.97 17.70
N SER A 142 12.49 2.09 17.26
CA SER A 142 11.76 3.36 17.12
C SER A 142 12.33 4.15 15.95
N ARG A 143 11.77 5.31 15.67
CA ARG A 143 12.31 6.22 14.66
C ARG A 143 13.70 6.78 15.03
N GLU A 144 14.07 6.73 16.31
CA GLU A 144 15.33 7.24 16.83
C GLU A 144 16.46 6.19 16.84
N THR A 145 16.11 4.89 16.70
CA THR A 145 17.03 3.76 16.70
C THR A 145 17.13 3.13 15.32
#